data_5278e33db71cb9d40a6332f32a540f70
#
_entry.id   5278e33db71cb9d40a6332f32a540f70
#
_cell.length_a   1.000
_cell.length_b   1.000
_cell.length_c   1.000
_cell.angle_alpha   90.00
_cell.angle_beta   90.00
_cell.angle_gamma   90.00
#
_symmetry.space_group_name_H-M   'P 1'
#
loop_
_entity.id
_entity.type
_entity.pdbx_description
1 polymer ?
#
loop_
_entity_poly.entity_id
_entity_poly.type
_entity_poly.pdbx_seq_one_letter_code
_entity_poly.pdbx_strand_id
1 'polypeptide(L)'
;MNYQRSQIHEKKLSSQIRLGILGALLITFFYFWISWTGGIPVNMGKTVVIPKGSTLVHLDTLLEVNVSHWRYKLWKSFFAPDITLRTGVFAVSEGTDTLSEVFEMLKNPTPTEEEITLLPGWHKGEISAALKKQNIDGDLLSEEQTIIATLSPKYPFLVGKTSLEGFLMPDTYRIAGGTDVTTVVDKMLTNFNKKIYAPFLASGKPADAFYDVLILASIVGEEEKSTSQMPIVADILKKRLRKGWHLGADITVCYPDLLPGSECQKYVNKYYASPLDERINPYDTRTKIGLPPTPIASMTAAAFAATLDATAETEAWYYLHDNQGVIRTATTDAEHEQNKAQYLH
;
A
#
# COMPACT_ATOMS: atom_id res chain seq x y z
N MET A 1 34.46 -43.34 -77.78
CA MET A 1 33.46 -42.27 -77.64
C MET A 1 32.38 -42.54 -76.55
N ASN A 2 32.08 -43.82 -76.24
CA ASN A 2 31.02 -44.13 -75.23
C ASN A 2 31.48 -44.01 -73.79
N TYR A 3 32.74 -44.15 -73.45
CA TYR A 3 33.29 -44.11 -72.05
C TYR A 3 33.22 -42.63 -71.49
N GLN A 4 33.51 -41.64 -72.28
CA GLN A 4 33.42 -40.24 -71.83
C GLN A 4 31.98 -39.77 -71.61
N ARG A 5 31.00 -40.31 -72.38
CA ARG A 5 29.59 -40.01 -72.17
C ARG A 5 29.04 -40.55 -70.88
N SER A 6 29.46 -41.76 -70.48
CA SER A 6 29.01 -42.35 -69.20
C SER A 6 29.55 -41.58 -68.01
N GLN A 7 30.80 -41.17 -68.03
CA GLN A 7 31.42 -40.39 -66.97
C GLN A 7 30.77 -39.00 -66.80
N ILE A 8 30.36 -38.36 -67.87
CA ILE A 8 29.63 -37.10 -67.87
C ILE A 8 28.22 -37.28 -67.28
N HIS A 9 27.58 -38.41 -67.62
CA HIS A 9 26.24 -38.71 -67.13
C HIS A 9 26.22 -39.02 -65.64
N GLU A 10 27.20 -39.80 -65.14
CA GLU A 10 27.39 -40.10 -63.70
C GLU A 10 27.74 -38.83 -62.89
N LYS A 11 28.61 -37.95 -63.38
CA LYS A 11 28.93 -36.68 -62.74
C LYS A 11 27.73 -35.75 -62.68
N LYS A 12 26.91 -35.73 -63.72
CA LYS A 12 25.69 -34.88 -63.78
C LYS A 12 24.60 -35.43 -62.87
N LEU A 13 24.45 -36.76 -62.77
CA LEU A 13 23.49 -37.40 -61.85
C LEU A 13 23.93 -37.21 -60.38
N SER A 14 25.22 -37.35 -60.08
CA SER A 14 25.74 -37.14 -58.75
C SER A 14 25.63 -35.64 -58.29
N SER A 15 25.76 -34.71 -59.22
CA SER A 15 25.55 -33.27 -58.93
C SER A 15 24.08 -32.94 -58.69
N GLN A 16 23.17 -33.55 -59.45
CA GLN A 16 21.70 -33.35 -59.23
C GLN A 16 21.25 -33.96 -57.91
N ILE A 17 21.77 -35.14 -57.53
CA ILE A 17 21.50 -35.75 -56.23
C ILE A 17 22.04 -34.89 -55.07
N ARG A 18 23.23 -34.34 -55.21
CA ARG A 18 23.82 -33.42 -54.19
C ARG A 18 23.00 -32.13 -54.06
N LEU A 19 22.53 -31.55 -55.19
CA LEU A 19 21.66 -30.37 -55.18
C LEU A 19 20.31 -30.67 -54.55
N GLY A 20 19.73 -31.85 -54.81
CA GLY A 20 18.50 -32.31 -54.19
C GLY A 20 18.60 -32.51 -52.68
N ILE A 21 19.71 -33.12 -52.21
CA ILE A 21 20.02 -33.28 -50.77
C ILE A 21 20.20 -31.91 -50.10
N LEU A 22 20.95 -31.00 -50.75
CA LEU A 22 21.18 -29.64 -50.20
C LEU A 22 19.85 -28.86 -50.14
N GLY A 23 18.99 -28.98 -51.13
CA GLY A 23 17.67 -28.40 -51.16
C GLY A 23 16.75 -28.95 -50.06
N ALA A 24 16.77 -30.27 -49.85
CA ALA A 24 16.03 -30.92 -48.79
C ALA A 24 16.53 -30.47 -47.39
N LEU A 25 17.84 -30.36 -47.22
CA LEU A 25 18.44 -29.84 -45.97
C LEU A 25 18.09 -28.38 -45.73
N LEU A 26 18.07 -27.54 -46.74
CA LEU A 26 17.66 -26.16 -46.64
C LEU A 26 16.17 -26.04 -46.30
N ILE A 27 15.30 -26.84 -46.91
CA ILE A 27 13.87 -26.86 -46.62
C ILE A 27 13.60 -27.35 -45.20
N THR A 28 14.28 -28.40 -44.75
CA THR A 28 14.16 -28.90 -43.37
C THR A 28 14.75 -27.91 -42.36
N PHE A 29 15.84 -27.23 -42.70
CA PHE A 29 16.41 -26.17 -41.87
C PHE A 29 15.45 -24.96 -41.79
N PHE A 30 14.86 -24.55 -42.92
CA PHE A 30 13.92 -23.45 -42.97
C PHE A 30 12.58 -23.76 -42.28
N TYR A 31 12.09 -25.01 -42.41
CA TYR A 31 10.95 -25.52 -41.65
C TYR A 31 11.24 -25.54 -40.13
N PHE A 32 12.42 -26.02 -39.77
CA PHE A 32 12.86 -26.01 -38.38
C PHE A 32 13.05 -24.56 -37.87
N TRP A 33 13.60 -23.69 -38.70
CA TRP A 33 13.77 -22.27 -38.41
C TRP A 33 12.43 -21.58 -38.20
N ILE A 34 11.47 -21.73 -39.11
CA ILE A 34 10.12 -21.15 -38.96
C ILE A 34 9.39 -21.74 -37.76
N SER A 35 9.44 -23.06 -37.56
CA SER A 35 8.86 -23.73 -36.40
C SER A 35 9.53 -23.29 -35.08
N TRP A 36 10.78 -22.86 -35.15
CA TRP A 36 11.53 -22.38 -34.00
C TRP A 36 11.28 -20.91 -33.74
N THR A 37 11.23 -20.06 -34.76
CA THR A 37 11.03 -18.61 -34.66
C THR A 37 9.55 -18.21 -34.61
N GLY A 38 8.64 -19.07 -35.05
CA GLY A 38 7.18 -18.83 -34.99
C GLY A 38 6.59 -18.75 -33.58
N GLY A 39 7.45 -18.87 -32.58
CA GLY A 39 7.07 -18.72 -31.16
C GLY A 39 6.60 -20.04 -30.54
N ILE A 40 6.83 -20.16 -29.27
CA ILE A 40 6.28 -21.23 -28.44
C ILE A 40 4.88 -20.78 -28.04
N PRO A 41 3.81 -21.52 -28.39
CA PRO A 41 2.47 -21.12 -28.00
C PRO A 41 2.32 -21.16 -26.49
N VAL A 42 1.68 -20.13 -25.95
CA VAL A 42 1.36 -20.00 -24.53
C VAL A 42 -0.16 -19.94 -24.39
N ASN A 43 -0.70 -20.66 -23.44
CA ASN A 43 -2.10 -20.57 -23.08
C ASN A 43 -2.24 -19.69 -21.86
N MET A 44 -2.33 -18.38 -22.07
CA MET A 44 -2.34 -17.42 -20.99
C MET A 44 -3.74 -16.89 -20.69
N GLY A 45 -4.02 -16.74 -19.41
CA GLY A 45 -5.16 -15.96 -18.95
C GLY A 45 -4.98 -14.46 -19.27
N LYS A 46 -5.93 -13.65 -18.84
CA LYS A 46 -5.87 -12.19 -19.06
C LYS A 46 -4.74 -11.48 -18.31
N THR A 47 -4.10 -12.15 -17.34
CA THR A 47 -3.03 -11.58 -16.50
C THR A 47 -1.95 -12.60 -16.21
N VAL A 48 -0.70 -12.14 -16.14
CA VAL A 48 0.47 -12.90 -15.68
C VAL A 48 0.92 -12.35 -14.34
N VAL A 49 1.03 -13.21 -13.33
CA VAL A 49 1.57 -12.88 -12.02
C VAL A 49 3.03 -13.33 -11.95
N ILE A 50 3.94 -12.39 -11.72
CA ILE A 50 5.37 -12.66 -11.54
C ILE A 50 5.72 -12.42 -10.06
N PRO A 51 5.87 -13.50 -9.26
CA PRO A 51 6.24 -13.40 -7.85
C PRO A 51 7.65 -12.82 -7.64
N LYS A 52 7.89 -12.26 -6.44
CA LYS A 52 9.22 -11.80 -6.04
C LYS A 52 10.25 -12.92 -6.08
N GLY A 53 11.40 -12.64 -6.67
CA GLY A 53 12.47 -13.63 -6.82
C GLY A 53 12.32 -14.57 -8.02
N SER A 54 11.28 -14.37 -8.86
CA SER A 54 11.15 -15.11 -10.12
C SER A 54 12.32 -14.83 -11.04
N THR A 55 12.81 -15.89 -11.67
CA THR A 55 13.87 -15.82 -12.68
C THR A 55 13.36 -16.32 -14.01
N LEU A 56 14.04 -15.95 -15.09
CA LEU A 56 13.72 -16.45 -16.43
C LEU A 56 13.78 -18.00 -16.54
N VAL A 57 14.42 -18.66 -15.60
CA VAL A 57 14.50 -20.14 -15.56
C VAL A 57 13.15 -20.77 -15.22
N HIS A 58 12.32 -20.08 -14.44
CA HIS A 58 11.03 -20.56 -13.96
C HIS A 58 9.84 -19.98 -14.76
N LEU A 59 10.12 -19.18 -15.79
CA LEU A 59 9.06 -18.53 -16.54
C LEU A 59 8.23 -19.55 -17.36
N ASP A 60 8.84 -20.63 -17.83
CA ASP A 60 8.14 -21.74 -18.48
C ASP A 60 7.06 -22.38 -17.60
N THR A 61 7.36 -22.51 -16.30
CA THR A 61 6.40 -23.03 -15.31
C THR A 61 5.32 -22.00 -14.97
N LEU A 62 5.71 -20.74 -14.84
CA LEU A 62 4.79 -19.64 -14.53
C LEU A 62 3.79 -19.35 -15.65
N LEU A 63 4.21 -19.57 -16.90
CA LEU A 63 3.38 -19.33 -18.10
C LEU A 63 2.68 -20.60 -18.60
N GLU A 64 2.77 -21.71 -17.86
CA GLU A 64 2.21 -23.03 -18.25
C GLU A 64 2.57 -23.41 -19.69
N VAL A 65 3.83 -23.14 -20.09
CA VAL A 65 4.30 -23.35 -21.44
C VAL A 65 4.39 -24.83 -21.74
N ASN A 66 3.57 -25.33 -22.68
CA ASN A 66 3.54 -26.75 -23.05
C ASN A 66 4.69 -27.12 -24.00
N VAL A 67 5.93 -26.94 -23.53
CA VAL A 67 7.15 -27.37 -24.25
C VAL A 67 8.12 -28.03 -23.33
N SER A 68 8.97 -28.90 -23.89
CA SER A 68 10.03 -29.53 -23.11
C SER A 68 11.02 -28.49 -22.60
N HIS A 69 11.44 -28.61 -21.34
CA HIS A 69 12.34 -27.69 -20.65
C HIS A 69 13.64 -27.40 -21.43
N TRP A 70 14.21 -28.38 -22.15
CA TRP A 70 15.41 -28.17 -22.98
C TRP A 70 15.15 -27.23 -24.17
N ARG A 71 13.96 -27.32 -24.81
CA ARG A 71 13.55 -26.45 -25.93
C ARG A 71 13.37 -25.01 -25.46
N TYR A 72 12.72 -24.82 -24.29
CA TYR A 72 12.61 -23.53 -23.66
C TYR A 72 13.99 -22.92 -23.33
N LYS A 73 14.89 -23.74 -22.76
CA LYS A 73 16.24 -23.31 -22.39
C LYS A 73 17.06 -22.85 -23.58
N LEU A 74 16.98 -23.58 -24.71
CA LEU A 74 17.61 -23.18 -25.97
C LEU A 74 16.98 -21.91 -26.55
N TRP A 75 15.67 -21.83 -26.60
CA TRP A 75 14.96 -20.65 -27.08
C TRP A 75 15.37 -19.40 -26.27
N LYS A 76 15.34 -19.48 -24.94
CA LYS A 76 15.78 -18.43 -24.03
C LYS A 76 17.20 -17.96 -24.31
N SER A 77 18.13 -18.89 -24.54
CA SER A 77 19.54 -18.57 -24.79
C SER A 77 19.75 -17.73 -26.06
N PHE A 78 18.90 -17.89 -27.06
CA PHE A 78 19.01 -17.17 -28.35
C PHE A 78 18.17 -15.89 -28.41
N PHE A 79 17.00 -15.88 -27.78
CA PHE A 79 16.00 -14.82 -27.98
C PHE A 79 15.75 -13.95 -26.74
N ALA A 80 16.20 -14.36 -25.55
CA ALA A 80 15.99 -13.64 -24.32
C ALA A 80 17.21 -13.62 -23.37
N PRO A 81 18.39 -13.20 -23.83
CA PRO A 81 19.61 -13.28 -23.02
C PRO A 81 19.61 -12.38 -21.79
N ASP A 82 18.95 -11.19 -21.83
CA ASP A 82 19.17 -10.11 -20.85
C ASP A 82 17.89 -9.48 -20.29
N ILE A 83 16.83 -10.25 -20.09
CA ILE A 83 15.60 -9.72 -19.48
C ILE A 83 15.63 -9.89 -17.95
N THR A 84 15.51 -8.80 -17.22
CA THR A 84 15.24 -8.82 -15.77
C THR A 84 13.74 -8.80 -15.55
N LEU A 85 13.19 -9.88 -14.97
CA LEU A 85 11.79 -9.94 -14.63
C LEU A 85 11.47 -8.97 -13.49
N ARG A 86 10.46 -8.12 -13.70
CA ARG A 86 9.89 -7.31 -12.62
C ARG A 86 8.76 -8.07 -11.96
N THR A 87 8.72 -8.02 -10.64
CA THR A 87 7.62 -8.55 -9.84
C THR A 87 6.35 -7.76 -10.09
N GLY A 88 5.20 -8.41 -10.18
CA GLY A 88 3.92 -7.73 -10.34
C GLY A 88 2.89 -8.54 -11.11
N VAL A 89 1.71 -7.95 -11.27
CA VAL A 89 0.64 -8.46 -12.12
C VAL A 89 0.64 -7.67 -13.42
N PHE A 90 0.75 -8.37 -14.54
CA PHE A 90 0.84 -7.77 -15.86
C PHE A 90 -0.38 -8.19 -16.69
N ALA A 91 -1.08 -7.23 -17.29
CA ALA A 91 -2.14 -7.52 -18.25
C ALA A 91 -1.53 -8.08 -19.52
N VAL A 92 -2.10 -9.18 -20.02
CA VAL A 92 -1.75 -9.75 -21.31
C VAL A 92 -2.62 -9.10 -22.37
N SER A 93 -1.99 -8.53 -23.39
CA SER A 93 -2.73 -7.94 -24.53
C SER A 93 -3.47 -9.04 -25.30
N GLU A 94 -4.66 -8.75 -25.78
CA GLU A 94 -5.38 -9.65 -26.69
C GLU A 94 -4.49 -9.96 -27.91
N GLY A 95 -4.39 -11.23 -28.28
CA GLY A 95 -3.54 -11.69 -29.38
C GLY A 95 -2.10 -12.02 -28.98
N THR A 96 -1.77 -12.04 -27.67
CA THR A 96 -0.48 -12.52 -27.18
C THR A 96 -0.54 -14.05 -27.06
N ASP A 97 -0.19 -14.74 -28.15
CA ASP A 97 -0.34 -16.20 -28.25
C ASP A 97 1.01 -16.93 -28.20
N THR A 98 2.12 -16.21 -28.18
CA THR A 98 3.45 -16.78 -28.23
C THR A 98 4.37 -16.29 -27.12
N LEU A 99 5.33 -17.14 -26.76
CA LEU A 99 6.34 -16.79 -25.75
C LEU A 99 7.17 -15.56 -26.15
N SER A 100 7.42 -15.35 -27.45
CA SER A 100 8.12 -14.17 -27.96
C SER A 100 7.37 -12.89 -27.68
N GLU A 101 6.06 -12.87 -27.88
CA GLU A 101 5.18 -11.71 -27.60
C GLU A 101 5.13 -11.42 -26.09
N VAL A 102 5.04 -12.47 -25.26
CA VAL A 102 5.14 -12.34 -23.80
C VAL A 102 6.47 -11.70 -23.40
N PHE A 103 7.57 -12.13 -23.99
CA PHE A 103 8.88 -11.56 -23.70
C PHE A 103 8.99 -10.10 -24.13
N GLU A 104 8.46 -9.73 -25.29
CA GLU A 104 8.42 -8.32 -25.71
C GLU A 104 7.59 -7.47 -24.73
N MET A 105 6.45 -7.98 -24.29
CA MET A 105 5.64 -7.34 -23.25
C MET A 105 6.43 -7.19 -21.93
N LEU A 106 7.19 -8.21 -21.52
CA LEU A 106 7.96 -8.21 -20.28
C LEU A 106 9.26 -7.39 -20.35
N LYS A 107 9.72 -6.98 -21.54
CA LYS A 107 10.85 -6.03 -21.67
C LYS A 107 10.51 -4.65 -21.11
N ASN A 108 9.30 -4.18 -21.36
CA ASN A 108 8.79 -2.90 -20.86
C ASN A 108 7.43 -3.11 -20.17
N PRO A 109 7.41 -3.86 -19.07
CA PRO A 109 6.15 -4.22 -18.46
C PRO A 109 5.49 -2.99 -17.86
N THR A 110 4.24 -2.74 -18.22
CA THR A 110 3.36 -1.82 -17.50
C THR A 110 2.55 -2.68 -16.52
N PRO A 111 2.89 -2.68 -15.23
CA PRO A 111 2.11 -3.42 -14.25
C PRO A 111 0.67 -2.90 -14.26
N THR A 112 -0.28 -3.79 -14.12
CA THR A 112 -1.66 -3.39 -13.84
C THR A 112 -1.68 -2.78 -12.46
N GLU A 113 -1.86 -1.47 -12.38
CA GLU A 113 -2.01 -0.77 -11.11
C GLU A 113 -3.48 -0.77 -10.71
N GLU A 114 -3.73 -1.11 -9.47
CA GLU A 114 -5.03 -0.97 -8.83
C GLU A 114 -5.01 0.23 -7.89
N GLU A 115 -6.16 0.89 -7.75
CA GLU A 115 -6.30 2.02 -6.84
C GLU A 115 -6.76 1.52 -5.46
N ILE A 116 -5.98 1.86 -4.44
CA ILE A 116 -6.32 1.62 -3.04
C ILE A 116 -6.56 2.97 -2.38
N THR A 117 -7.79 3.21 -1.94
CA THR A 117 -8.13 4.41 -1.19
C THR A 117 -8.11 4.12 0.31
N LEU A 118 -7.23 4.80 1.03
CA LEU A 118 -7.18 4.80 2.49
C LEU A 118 -7.96 5.99 3.01
N LEU A 119 -8.93 5.71 3.88
CA LEU A 119 -9.78 6.75 4.43
C LEU A 119 -9.17 7.38 5.68
N PRO A 120 -9.36 8.68 5.90
CA PRO A 120 -9.05 9.31 7.17
C PRO A 120 -9.80 8.63 8.32
N GLY A 121 -9.14 8.46 9.45
CA GLY A 121 -9.70 7.78 10.60
C GLY A 121 -9.47 6.28 10.63
N TRP A 122 -8.94 5.69 9.56
CA TRP A 122 -8.55 4.29 9.61
C TRP A 122 -7.31 4.09 10.48
N HIS A 123 -7.37 3.12 11.36
CA HIS A 123 -6.20 2.63 12.07
C HIS A 123 -5.44 1.58 11.23
N LYS A 124 -4.22 1.28 11.62
CA LYS A 124 -3.34 0.35 10.86
C LYS A 124 -3.95 -1.04 10.61
N GLY A 125 -4.88 -1.50 11.44
CA GLY A 125 -5.60 -2.76 11.24
C GLY A 125 -6.53 -2.72 10.03
N GLU A 126 -7.29 -1.63 9.84
CA GLU A 126 -8.15 -1.42 8.68
C GLU A 126 -7.32 -1.26 7.40
N ILE A 127 -6.21 -0.52 7.50
CA ILE A 127 -5.25 -0.37 6.40
C ILE A 127 -4.67 -1.74 6.00
N SER A 128 -4.22 -2.55 6.98
CA SER A 128 -3.72 -3.92 6.70
C SER A 128 -4.78 -4.78 6.02
N ALA A 129 -6.03 -4.72 6.48
CA ALA A 129 -7.13 -5.45 5.86
C ALA A 129 -7.41 -5.01 4.42
N ALA A 130 -7.30 -3.70 4.13
CA ALA A 130 -7.44 -3.17 2.77
C ALA A 130 -6.31 -3.63 1.85
N LEU A 131 -5.05 -3.61 2.33
CA LEU A 131 -3.89 -4.08 1.57
C LEU A 131 -3.99 -5.57 1.24
N LYS A 132 -4.44 -6.41 2.18
CA LYS A 132 -4.66 -7.85 1.96
C LYS A 132 -5.68 -8.14 0.84
N LYS A 133 -6.72 -7.32 0.73
CA LYS A 133 -7.73 -7.46 -0.35
C LYS A 133 -7.16 -7.18 -1.74
N GLN A 134 -6.05 -6.46 -1.84
CA GLN A 134 -5.38 -6.06 -3.08
C GLN A 134 -4.18 -6.94 -3.44
N ASN A 135 -4.08 -8.14 -2.86
CA ASN A 135 -2.99 -9.07 -3.12
C ASN A 135 -1.59 -8.44 -2.96
N ILE A 136 -1.43 -7.56 -1.97
CA ILE A 136 -0.12 -7.02 -1.58
C ILE A 136 0.68 -8.14 -0.91
N ASP A 137 1.94 -8.30 -1.32
CA ASP A 137 2.84 -9.30 -0.75
C ASP A 137 3.31 -8.87 0.65
N GLY A 138 3.10 -9.74 1.64
CA GLY A 138 3.39 -9.48 3.04
C GLY A 138 2.19 -8.95 3.84
N ASP A 139 2.41 -8.75 5.15
CA ASP A 139 1.40 -8.30 6.10
C ASP A 139 1.90 -7.13 6.94
N LEU A 140 1.22 -5.99 6.82
CA LEU A 140 1.56 -4.75 7.53
C LEU A 140 1.70 -4.97 9.05
N LEU A 141 0.82 -5.74 9.68
CA LEU A 141 0.82 -5.89 11.14
C LEU A 141 1.93 -6.80 11.63
N SER A 142 2.15 -7.94 10.99
CA SER A 142 3.19 -8.90 11.40
C SER A 142 4.59 -8.43 11.01
N GLU A 143 4.73 -7.60 9.97
CA GLU A 143 6.01 -7.09 9.49
C GLU A 143 6.32 -5.66 9.97
N GLU A 144 5.45 -5.04 10.76
CA GLU A 144 5.54 -3.63 11.18
C GLU A 144 6.94 -3.25 11.69
N GLN A 145 7.54 -4.06 12.56
CA GLN A 145 8.86 -3.78 13.12
C GLN A 145 9.98 -3.85 12.06
N THR A 146 9.89 -4.80 11.16
CA THR A 146 10.84 -4.94 10.03
C THR A 146 10.72 -3.76 9.06
N ILE A 147 9.49 -3.33 8.77
CA ILE A 147 9.21 -2.17 7.92
C ILE A 147 9.78 -0.90 8.55
N ILE A 148 9.53 -0.68 9.85
CA ILE A 148 10.07 0.47 10.60
C ILE A 148 11.60 0.45 10.55
N ALA A 149 12.24 -0.69 10.85
CA ALA A 149 13.69 -0.81 10.82
C ALA A 149 14.27 -0.53 9.43
N THR A 150 13.60 -0.98 8.38
CA THR A 150 14.02 -0.79 6.97
C THR A 150 13.89 0.67 6.53
N LEU A 151 12.81 1.35 6.94
CA LEU A 151 12.47 2.68 6.42
C LEU A 151 12.91 3.84 7.33
N SER A 152 13.23 3.60 8.60
CA SER A 152 13.69 4.64 9.53
C SER A 152 14.95 5.40 9.08
N PRO A 153 15.92 4.82 8.35
CA PRO A 153 17.04 5.60 7.82
C PRO A 153 16.61 6.66 6.78
N LYS A 154 15.50 6.41 6.09
CA LYS A 154 14.93 7.34 5.09
C LYS A 154 13.99 8.38 5.74
N TYR A 155 13.31 8.01 6.83
CA TYR A 155 12.30 8.84 7.47
C TYR A 155 12.64 9.12 8.94
N PRO A 156 13.27 10.27 9.25
CA PRO A 156 13.71 10.62 10.62
C PRO A 156 12.59 10.57 11.66
N PHE A 157 11.33 10.83 11.27
CA PHE A 157 10.19 10.78 12.15
C PHE A 157 9.83 9.37 12.67
N LEU A 158 10.39 8.30 12.04
CA LEU A 158 10.22 6.92 12.48
C LEU A 158 11.30 6.46 13.49
N VAL A 159 12.38 7.22 13.66
CA VAL A 159 13.47 6.82 14.56
C VAL A 159 12.93 6.67 15.99
N GLY A 160 13.16 5.49 16.59
CA GLY A 160 12.71 5.16 17.94
C GLY A 160 11.20 4.89 18.07
N LYS A 161 10.46 4.78 16.95
CA LYS A 161 9.05 4.41 16.97
C LYS A 161 8.88 2.89 16.89
N THR A 162 7.84 2.41 17.55
CA THR A 162 7.46 1.00 17.60
C THR A 162 6.14 0.73 16.88
N SER A 163 5.52 1.74 16.29
CA SER A 163 4.28 1.63 15.52
C SER A 163 4.27 2.58 14.34
N LEU A 164 3.67 2.13 13.25
CA LEU A 164 3.34 2.93 12.06
C LEU A 164 2.02 3.70 12.22
N GLU A 165 1.32 3.54 13.35
CA GLU A 165 0.06 4.22 13.56
C GLU A 165 0.21 5.74 13.49
N GLY A 166 -0.69 6.38 12.75
CA GLY A 166 -0.66 7.81 12.50
C GLY A 166 0.27 8.26 11.37
N PHE A 167 1.20 7.40 10.91
CA PHE A 167 2.15 7.74 9.84
C PHE A 167 1.67 7.33 8.44
N LEU A 168 0.67 6.45 8.36
CA LEU A 168 0.14 5.95 7.09
C LEU A 168 -0.85 6.97 6.51
N MET A 169 -0.38 7.82 5.60
CA MET A 169 -1.16 8.96 5.09
C MET A 169 -2.40 8.51 4.33
N PRO A 170 -3.62 9.00 4.68
CA PRO A 170 -4.82 8.77 3.89
C PRO A 170 -4.71 9.41 2.51
N ASP A 171 -4.92 8.62 1.48
CA ASP A 171 -4.94 9.04 0.07
C ASP A 171 -5.38 7.88 -0.83
N THR A 172 -5.51 8.12 -2.13
CA THR A 172 -5.63 7.07 -3.13
C THR A 172 -4.25 6.75 -3.72
N TYR A 173 -3.85 5.50 -3.58
CA TYR A 173 -2.55 5.00 -4.04
C TYR A 173 -2.72 4.06 -5.22
N ARG A 174 -1.94 4.26 -6.28
CA ARG A 174 -1.80 3.31 -7.38
C ARG A 174 -0.69 2.32 -7.07
N ILE A 175 -1.05 1.06 -7.00
CA ILE A 175 -0.16 -0.01 -6.56
C ILE A 175 -0.33 -1.20 -7.49
N ALA A 176 0.77 -1.72 -8.00
CA ALA A 176 0.76 -2.95 -8.79
C ALA A 176 0.51 -4.16 -7.88
N GLY A 177 -0.30 -5.10 -8.32
CA GLY A 177 -0.48 -6.36 -7.63
C GLY A 177 0.85 -7.11 -7.45
N GLY A 178 1.04 -7.78 -6.30
CA GLY A 178 2.29 -8.44 -5.95
C GLY A 178 3.42 -7.48 -5.51
N THR A 179 3.12 -6.19 -5.32
CA THR A 179 4.05 -5.25 -4.68
C THR A 179 4.21 -5.64 -3.22
N ASP A 180 5.43 -5.64 -2.70
CA ASP A 180 5.67 -5.91 -1.28
C ASP A 180 5.14 -4.79 -0.38
N VAL A 181 4.71 -5.17 0.82
CA VAL A 181 4.08 -4.25 1.78
C VAL A 181 5.01 -3.11 2.19
N THR A 182 6.33 -3.33 2.26
CA THR A 182 7.31 -2.29 2.59
C THR A 182 7.34 -1.19 1.54
N THR A 183 7.30 -1.57 0.26
CA THR A 183 7.22 -0.62 -0.87
C THR A 183 5.91 0.19 -0.83
N VAL A 184 4.80 -0.44 -0.48
CA VAL A 184 3.51 0.24 -0.33
C VAL A 184 3.56 1.25 0.82
N VAL A 185 4.08 0.83 1.98
CA VAL A 185 4.27 1.72 3.13
C VAL A 185 5.23 2.86 2.81
N ASP A 186 6.30 2.62 2.04
CA ASP A 186 7.22 3.68 1.60
C ASP A 186 6.51 4.78 0.80
N LYS A 187 5.55 4.42 -0.08
CA LYS A 187 4.70 5.39 -0.78
C LYS A 187 3.85 6.22 0.20
N MET A 188 3.26 5.57 1.20
CA MET A 188 2.44 6.24 2.21
C MET A 188 3.27 7.21 3.08
N LEU A 189 4.46 6.78 3.50
CA LEU A 189 5.39 7.61 4.27
C LEU A 189 5.99 8.76 3.45
N THR A 190 6.21 8.57 2.15
CA THR A 190 6.61 9.65 1.24
C THR A 190 5.53 10.74 1.20
N ASN A 191 4.27 10.35 1.09
CA ASN A 191 3.13 11.26 1.10
C ASN A 191 2.96 11.93 2.47
N PHE A 192 3.11 11.19 3.56
CA PHE A 192 3.13 11.71 4.92
C PHE A 192 4.25 12.74 5.12
N ASN A 193 5.44 12.44 4.67
CA ASN A 193 6.57 13.38 4.74
C ASN A 193 6.23 14.69 4.03
N LYS A 194 5.64 14.62 2.84
CA LYS A 194 5.27 15.79 2.04
C LYS A 194 4.16 16.62 2.68
N LYS A 195 3.11 15.96 3.21
CA LYS A 195 1.87 16.64 3.66
C LYS A 195 1.87 17.02 5.14
N ILE A 196 2.67 16.31 5.96
CA ILE A 196 2.68 16.45 7.42
C ILE A 196 4.04 16.89 7.94
N TYR A 197 5.09 16.08 7.70
CA TYR A 197 6.37 16.29 8.37
C TYR A 197 7.15 17.50 7.83
N ALA A 198 7.20 17.68 6.52
CA ALA A 198 7.88 18.84 5.93
C ALA A 198 7.20 20.18 6.31
N PRO A 199 5.86 20.33 6.28
CA PRO A 199 5.18 21.49 6.84
C PRO A 199 5.44 21.71 8.34
N PHE A 200 5.49 20.63 9.15
CA PHE A 200 5.86 20.75 10.55
C PHE A 200 7.25 21.35 10.73
N LEU A 201 8.24 20.85 10.01
CA LEU A 201 9.61 21.41 10.07
C LEU A 201 9.64 22.88 9.64
N ALA A 202 8.86 23.26 8.62
CA ALA A 202 8.76 24.63 8.15
C ALA A 202 8.08 25.56 9.17
N SER A 203 7.30 25.05 10.11
CA SER A 203 6.63 25.84 11.15
C SER A 203 7.59 26.40 12.20
N GLY A 204 8.84 25.91 12.26
CA GLY A 204 9.83 26.33 13.24
C GLY A 204 9.56 25.83 14.66
N LYS A 205 8.59 24.93 14.88
CA LYS A 205 8.34 24.32 16.19
C LYS A 205 9.44 23.32 16.54
N PRO A 206 9.70 23.08 17.83
CA PRO A 206 10.70 22.11 18.28
C PRO A 206 10.42 20.71 17.73
N ALA A 207 11.45 20.02 17.26
CA ALA A 207 11.31 18.72 16.60
C ALA A 207 10.72 17.63 17.52
N ASP A 208 10.99 17.70 18.83
CA ASP A 208 10.45 16.82 19.84
C ASP A 208 8.93 16.97 20.06
N ALA A 209 8.36 18.13 19.74
CA ALA A 209 6.92 18.36 19.80
C ALA A 209 6.15 17.62 18.69
N PHE A 210 6.82 17.12 17.65
CA PHE A 210 6.17 16.53 16.49
C PHE A 210 5.24 15.38 16.84
N TYR A 211 5.72 14.45 17.65
CA TYR A 211 4.96 13.23 17.96
C TYR A 211 3.74 13.52 18.83
N ASP A 212 3.84 14.45 19.77
CA ASP A 212 2.71 14.88 20.60
C ASP A 212 1.64 15.56 19.76
N VAL A 213 2.03 16.42 18.81
CA VAL A 213 1.10 17.02 17.85
C VAL A 213 0.44 15.95 17.00
N LEU A 214 1.19 14.92 16.56
CA LEU A 214 0.66 13.83 15.74
C LEU A 214 -0.38 13.01 16.52
N ILE A 215 -0.08 12.68 17.80
CA ILE A 215 -1.03 11.94 18.65
C ILE A 215 -2.31 12.76 18.84
N LEU A 216 -2.20 14.03 19.20
CA LEU A 216 -3.37 14.88 19.39
C LEU A 216 -4.16 15.08 18.11
N ALA A 217 -3.49 15.23 16.96
CA ALA A 217 -4.13 15.38 15.65
C ALA A 217 -4.91 14.13 15.23
N SER A 218 -4.45 12.93 15.61
CA SER A 218 -5.21 11.70 15.35
C SER A 218 -6.53 11.67 16.13
N ILE A 219 -6.55 12.23 17.33
CA ILE A 219 -7.77 12.38 18.15
C ILE A 219 -8.67 13.46 17.55
N VAL A 220 -8.14 14.64 17.22
CA VAL A 220 -8.90 15.74 16.60
C VAL A 220 -9.57 15.28 15.31
N GLY A 221 -8.87 14.51 14.46
CA GLY A 221 -9.42 13.99 13.22
C GLY A 221 -10.51 12.94 13.40
N GLU A 222 -10.55 12.26 14.55
CA GLU A 222 -11.63 11.32 14.89
C GLU A 222 -12.83 12.05 15.52
N GLU A 223 -12.58 13.04 16.38
CA GLU A 223 -13.62 13.82 17.03
C GLU A 223 -14.36 14.76 16.05
N GLU A 224 -13.69 15.29 15.03
CA GLU A 224 -14.28 16.26 14.11
C GLU A 224 -13.87 15.97 12.66
N LYS A 225 -14.86 15.85 11.78
CA LYS A 225 -14.65 15.61 10.34
C LYS A 225 -14.69 16.88 9.49
N SER A 226 -15.34 17.95 9.99
CA SER A 226 -15.40 19.25 9.32
C SER A 226 -14.11 20.03 9.51
N THR A 227 -13.38 20.30 8.44
CA THR A 227 -12.12 21.04 8.48
C THR A 227 -12.26 22.46 9.08
N SER A 228 -13.43 23.08 8.95
CA SER A 228 -13.72 24.40 9.52
C SER A 228 -13.93 24.36 11.03
N GLN A 229 -14.31 23.22 11.59
CA GLN A 229 -14.58 23.06 13.03
C GLN A 229 -13.41 22.39 13.79
N MET A 230 -12.51 21.70 13.09
CA MET A 230 -11.29 21.09 13.68
C MET A 230 -10.49 22.05 14.58
N PRO A 231 -10.28 23.33 14.24
CA PRO A 231 -9.54 24.25 15.10
C PRO A 231 -10.18 24.44 16.49
N ILE A 232 -11.52 24.40 16.57
CA ILE A 232 -12.25 24.54 17.86
C ILE A 232 -11.94 23.33 18.76
N VAL A 233 -12.04 22.13 18.22
CA VAL A 233 -11.72 20.89 18.97
C VAL A 233 -10.27 20.86 19.36
N ALA A 234 -9.37 21.21 18.43
CA ALA A 234 -7.94 21.23 18.66
C ALA A 234 -7.54 22.19 19.79
N ASP A 235 -8.11 23.39 19.82
CA ASP A 235 -7.87 24.37 20.88
C ASP A 235 -8.36 23.88 22.26
N ILE A 236 -9.55 23.29 22.32
CA ILE A 236 -10.11 22.75 23.56
C ILE A 236 -9.26 21.59 24.07
N LEU A 237 -8.94 20.62 23.23
CA LEU A 237 -8.15 19.46 23.63
C LEU A 237 -6.72 19.87 24.04
N LYS A 238 -6.09 20.79 23.32
CA LYS A 238 -4.78 21.33 23.66
C LYS A 238 -4.80 22.12 24.97
N LYS A 239 -5.87 22.89 25.24
CA LYS A 239 -6.08 23.56 26.53
C LYS A 239 -6.20 22.55 27.67
N ARG A 240 -7.03 21.50 27.48
CA ARG A 240 -7.16 20.41 28.47
C ARG A 240 -5.81 19.79 28.79
N LEU A 241 -5.04 19.42 27.74
CA LEU A 241 -3.70 18.84 27.89
C LEU A 241 -2.77 19.79 28.68
N ARG A 242 -2.70 21.08 28.29
CA ARG A 242 -1.84 22.09 28.95
C ARG A 242 -2.21 22.31 30.43
N LYS A 243 -3.47 22.13 30.78
CA LYS A 243 -3.97 22.32 32.16
C LYS A 243 -4.01 21.03 32.98
N GLY A 244 -3.49 19.92 32.45
CA GLY A 244 -3.51 18.62 33.14
C GLY A 244 -4.91 18.06 33.33
N TRP A 245 -5.84 18.40 32.43
CA TRP A 245 -7.20 17.85 32.46
C TRP A 245 -7.30 16.65 31.51
N HIS A 246 -8.27 15.77 31.75
CA HIS A 246 -8.56 14.62 30.89
C HIS A 246 -8.98 15.09 29.48
N LEU A 247 -8.46 14.43 28.44
CA LEU A 247 -8.89 14.74 27.08
C LEU A 247 -10.35 14.31 26.87
N GLY A 248 -10.74 13.16 27.42
CA GLY A 248 -12.14 12.71 27.42
C GLY A 248 -12.65 12.29 26.04
N ALA A 249 -11.78 11.84 25.16
CA ALA A 249 -12.13 11.38 23.82
C ALA A 249 -12.44 9.88 23.86
N ASP A 250 -13.72 9.52 23.68
CA ASP A 250 -14.20 8.13 23.83
C ASP A 250 -13.58 7.16 22.83
N ILE A 251 -13.32 7.63 21.62
CA ILE A 251 -12.72 6.82 20.55
C ILE A 251 -11.38 6.19 20.94
N THR A 252 -10.64 6.83 21.86
CA THR A 252 -9.30 6.39 22.24
C THR A 252 -9.30 5.01 22.90
N VAL A 253 -10.34 4.63 23.65
CA VAL A 253 -10.39 3.30 24.31
C VAL A 253 -10.55 2.14 23.35
N CYS A 254 -11.01 2.39 22.13
CA CYS A 254 -11.23 1.38 21.10
C CYS A 254 -9.95 0.95 20.40
N TYR A 255 -8.93 1.80 20.43
CA TYR A 255 -7.71 1.62 19.64
C TYR A 255 -6.90 0.36 20.00
N PRO A 256 -6.68 -0.04 21.27
CA PRO A 256 -5.88 -1.23 21.56
C PRO A 256 -6.40 -2.50 20.91
N ASP A 257 -7.73 -2.60 20.77
CA ASP A 257 -8.39 -3.75 20.13
C ASP A 257 -8.56 -3.57 18.62
N LEU A 258 -8.07 -2.45 18.06
CA LEU A 258 -8.19 -2.10 16.64
C LEU A 258 -9.62 -2.25 16.12
N LEU A 259 -10.59 -1.77 16.91
CA LEU A 259 -12.00 -1.86 16.56
C LEU A 259 -12.37 -0.81 15.50
N PRO A 260 -13.08 -1.21 14.43
CA PRO A 260 -13.60 -0.24 13.47
C PRO A 260 -14.56 0.74 14.16
N GLY A 261 -14.61 1.98 13.67
CA GLY A 261 -15.44 3.03 14.25
C GLY A 261 -16.92 2.63 14.43
N SER A 262 -17.45 1.77 13.56
CA SER A 262 -18.81 1.23 13.66
C SER A 262 -19.07 0.35 14.91
N GLU A 263 -18.04 -0.27 15.45
CA GLU A 263 -18.11 -1.13 16.63
C GLU A 263 -17.70 -0.42 17.91
N CYS A 264 -16.94 0.65 17.78
CA CYS A 264 -16.36 1.40 18.89
C CYS A 264 -17.43 1.92 19.87
N GLN A 265 -18.51 2.51 19.40
CA GLN A 265 -19.55 3.06 20.31
C GLN A 265 -20.15 1.98 21.23
N LYS A 266 -20.37 0.79 20.70
CA LYS A 266 -20.84 -0.35 21.49
C LYS A 266 -19.81 -0.79 22.52
N TYR A 267 -18.55 -0.83 22.12
CA TYR A 267 -17.43 -1.14 23.01
C TYR A 267 -17.28 -0.11 24.12
N VAL A 268 -17.31 1.18 23.80
CA VAL A 268 -17.24 2.32 24.75
C VAL A 268 -18.32 2.16 25.84
N ASN A 269 -19.56 1.93 25.44
CA ASN A 269 -20.67 1.76 26.40
C ASN A 269 -20.43 0.59 27.37
N LYS A 270 -19.93 -0.54 26.85
CA LYS A 270 -19.59 -1.71 27.67
C LYS A 270 -18.40 -1.43 28.58
N TYR A 271 -17.34 -0.81 28.05
CA TYR A 271 -16.13 -0.49 28.79
C TYR A 271 -16.42 0.43 29.98
N TYR A 272 -17.16 1.51 29.77
CA TYR A 272 -17.48 2.45 30.85
C TYR A 272 -18.57 1.95 31.83
N ALA A 273 -19.27 0.86 31.47
CA ALA A 273 -20.16 0.17 32.41
C ALA A 273 -19.38 -0.78 33.36
N SER A 274 -18.13 -1.12 33.06
CA SER A 274 -17.29 -1.98 33.90
C SER A 274 -16.77 -1.20 35.14
N PRO A 275 -16.45 -1.90 36.24
CA PRO A 275 -15.81 -1.29 37.42
C PRO A 275 -14.51 -0.54 37.07
N LEU A 276 -14.22 0.52 37.79
CA LEU A 276 -13.09 1.40 37.46
C LEU A 276 -11.73 0.69 37.57
N ASP A 277 -11.57 -0.22 38.50
CA ASP A 277 -10.38 -1.05 38.73
C ASP A 277 -10.12 -2.07 37.62
N GLU A 278 -11.14 -2.41 36.82
CA GLU A 278 -11.01 -3.25 35.64
C GLU A 278 -10.60 -2.49 34.38
N ARG A 279 -10.63 -1.13 34.41
CA ARG A 279 -10.32 -0.27 33.28
C ARG A 279 -8.81 0.03 33.19
N ILE A 280 -8.03 -0.92 32.75
CA ILE A 280 -6.56 -0.82 32.65
C ILE A 280 -6.03 -0.36 31.27
N ASN A 281 -6.92 0.12 30.39
CA ASN A 281 -6.57 0.55 29.05
C ASN A 281 -5.67 1.82 29.09
N PRO A 282 -4.43 1.78 28.56
CA PRO A 282 -3.54 2.94 28.53
C PRO A 282 -4.02 4.08 27.62
N TYR A 283 -4.99 3.83 26.74
CA TYR A 283 -5.59 4.81 25.85
C TYR A 283 -6.87 5.44 26.42
N ASP A 284 -7.29 5.09 27.64
CA ASP A 284 -8.47 5.69 28.26
C ASP A 284 -8.21 7.13 28.70
N THR A 285 -8.50 8.08 27.82
CA THR A 285 -8.31 9.53 28.07
C THR A 285 -9.37 10.14 28.99
N ARG A 286 -10.37 9.38 29.47
CA ARG A 286 -11.28 9.82 30.54
C ARG A 286 -10.71 9.56 31.94
N THR A 287 -9.89 8.53 32.09
CA THR A 287 -9.30 8.16 33.38
C THR A 287 -7.83 8.54 33.49
N LYS A 288 -7.13 8.71 32.37
CA LYS A 288 -5.73 9.08 32.30
C LYS A 288 -5.52 10.50 31.82
N ILE A 289 -4.63 11.23 32.49
CA ILE A 289 -4.21 12.56 32.11
C ILE A 289 -3.10 12.46 31.08
N GLY A 290 -3.09 13.33 30.10
CA GLY A 290 -2.08 13.39 29.06
C GLY A 290 -2.51 12.74 27.74
N LEU A 291 -1.53 12.56 26.85
CA LEU A 291 -1.73 11.92 25.57
C LEU A 291 -1.70 10.38 25.71
N PRO A 292 -2.43 9.65 24.87
CA PRO A 292 -2.25 8.20 24.78
C PRO A 292 -0.84 7.86 24.23
N PRO A 293 -0.39 6.60 24.35
CA PRO A 293 0.99 6.20 23.99
C PRO A 293 1.35 6.40 22.51
N THR A 294 0.38 6.28 21.61
CA THR A 294 0.57 6.47 20.15
C THR A 294 -0.62 7.21 19.56
N PRO A 295 -0.51 7.70 18.31
CA PRO A 295 -1.70 8.03 17.53
C PRO A 295 -2.69 6.85 17.51
N ILE A 296 -3.97 7.13 17.30
CA ILE A 296 -5.03 6.12 17.32
C ILE A 296 -5.58 5.80 15.92
N ALA A 297 -5.29 6.65 14.96
CA ALA A 297 -5.74 6.51 13.58
C ALA A 297 -4.90 7.37 12.63
N SER A 298 -5.06 7.16 11.35
CA SER A 298 -4.57 8.04 10.31
C SER A 298 -5.38 9.34 10.28
N MET A 299 -4.73 10.48 10.00
CA MET A 299 -5.40 11.78 9.99
C MET A 299 -5.18 12.55 8.69
N THR A 300 -6.04 13.51 8.43
CA THR A 300 -5.86 14.46 7.31
C THR A 300 -4.78 15.50 7.62
N ALA A 301 -4.21 16.10 6.57
CA ALA A 301 -3.34 17.27 6.74
C ALA A 301 -4.05 18.43 7.43
N ALA A 302 -5.38 18.57 7.25
CA ALA A 302 -6.17 19.60 7.90
C ALA A 302 -6.26 19.39 9.43
N ALA A 303 -6.48 18.15 9.89
CA ALA A 303 -6.50 17.83 11.32
C ALA A 303 -5.13 18.10 11.96
N PHE A 304 -4.04 17.74 11.26
CA PHE A 304 -2.69 18.02 11.73
C PHE A 304 -2.42 19.52 11.81
N ALA A 305 -2.75 20.28 10.76
CA ALA A 305 -2.55 21.73 10.72
C ALA A 305 -3.38 22.44 11.83
N ALA A 306 -4.65 22.08 11.97
CA ALA A 306 -5.50 22.62 13.04
C ALA A 306 -4.91 22.39 14.44
N THR A 307 -4.34 21.19 14.68
CA THR A 307 -3.70 20.85 15.95
C THR A 307 -2.36 21.57 16.14
N LEU A 308 -1.58 21.68 15.06
CA LEU A 308 -0.30 22.40 15.07
C LEU A 308 -0.49 23.88 15.41
N ASP A 309 -1.49 24.51 14.83
CA ASP A 309 -1.78 25.94 14.95
C ASP A 309 -2.61 26.28 16.19
N ALA A 310 -3.21 25.29 16.84
CA ALA A 310 -4.00 25.50 18.05
C ALA A 310 -3.19 26.24 19.11
N THR A 311 -3.79 27.28 19.71
CA THR A 311 -3.15 28.15 20.70
C THR A 311 -3.47 27.74 22.14
N ALA A 312 -4.59 27.03 22.31
CA ALA A 312 -5.18 26.70 23.62
C ALA A 312 -5.64 27.92 24.41
N GLU A 313 -5.97 29.02 23.71
CA GLU A 313 -6.44 30.28 24.31
C GLU A 313 -7.96 30.36 24.35
N THR A 314 -8.68 29.36 23.90
CA THR A 314 -10.16 29.32 23.99
C THR A 314 -10.66 29.35 25.42
N GLU A 315 -11.78 30.04 25.67
CA GLU A 315 -12.47 29.99 26.96
C GLU A 315 -13.21 28.66 27.18
N ALA A 316 -13.55 27.95 26.09
CA ALA A 316 -14.30 26.71 26.15
C ALA A 316 -13.52 25.57 26.81
N TRP A 317 -14.23 24.73 27.55
CA TRP A 317 -13.73 23.47 28.12
C TRP A 317 -14.47 22.25 27.60
N TYR A 318 -15.71 22.47 27.10
CA TYR A 318 -16.59 21.42 26.62
C TYR A 318 -17.05 21.73 25.20
N TYR A 319 -17.35 20.67 24.48
CA TYR A 319 -18.00 20.73 23.18
C TYR A 319 -18.92 19.54 23.00
N LEU A 320 -19.91 19.71 22.13
CA LEU A 320 -20.75 18.64 21.60
C LEU A 320 -21.11 18.98 20.16
N HIS A 321 -21.47 17.98 19.39
CA HIS A 321 -22.08 18.18 18.08
C HIS A 321 -23.59 18.14 18.21
N ASP A 322 -24.28 19.17 17.70
CA ASP A 322 -25.72 19.13 17.61
C ASP A 322 -26.22 18.18 16.51
N ASN A 323 -27.54 18.01 16.39
CA ASN A 323 -28.15 17.12 15.40
C ASN A 323 -27.89 17.53 13.94
N GLN A 324 -27.30 18.70 13.70
CA GLN A 324 -26.90 19.21 12.40
C GLN A 324 -25.39 19.12 12.18
N GLY A 325 -24.64 18.54 13.16
CA GLY A 325 -23.18 18.41 13.12
C GLY A 325 -22.45 19.73 13.42
N VAL A 326 -23.11 20.73 13.99
CA VAL A 326 -22.47 21.98 14.40
C VAL A 326 -21.95 21.86 15.83
N ILE A 327 -20.69 22.30 16.03
CA ILE A 327 -20.10 22.30 17.37
C ILE A 327 -20.73 23.37 18.24
N ARG A 328 -21.19 22.98 19.42
CA ARG A 328 -21.64 23.84 20.52
C ARG A 328 -20.60 23.75 21.63
N THR A 329 -20.01 24.87 21.97
CA THR A 329 -18.98 24.94 23.01
C THR A 329 -19.60 25.45 24.34
N ALA A 330 -18.95 25.12 25.45
CA ALA A 330 -19.33 25.63 26.77
C ALA A 330 -18.08 25.86 27.64
N THR A 331 -18.17 26.88 28.51
CA THR A 331 -17.12 27.24 29.48
C THR A 331 -17.31 26.49 30.79
N THR A 332 -18.51 26.11 31.13
CA THR A 332 -18.87 25.42 32.37
C THR A 332 -19.65 24.13 32.08
N ASP A 333 -19.63 23.21 33.05
CA ASP A 333 -20.41 21.98 32.99
C ASP A 333 -21.92 22.29 32.88
N ALA A 334 -22.40 23.29 33.63
CA ALA A 334 -23.80 23.72 33.59
C ALA A 334 -24.24 24.19 32.19
N GLU A 335 -23.40 24.97 31.51
CA GLU A 335 -23.65 25.37 30.11
C GLU A 335 -23.62 24.14 29.17
N HIS A 336 -22.71 23.19 29.42
CA HIS A 336 -22.65 21.99 28.62
C HIS A 336 -23.92 21.13 28.76
N GLU A 337 -24.42 20.95 29.98
CA GLU A 337 -25.71 20.26 30.21
C GLU A 337 -26.91 21.00 29.58
N GLN A 338 -26.90 22.36 29.62
CA GLN A 338 -27.89 23.14 28.89
C GLN A 338 -27.81 22.91 27.38
N ASN A 339 -26.61 22.92 26.82
CA ASN A 339 -26.42 22.63 25.40
C ASN A 339 -26.90 21.23 25.03
N LYS A 340 -26.63 20.20 25.86
CA LYS A 340 -27.17 18.84 25.66
C LYS A 340 -28.70 18.86 25.64
N ALA A 341 -29.31 19.51 26.63
CA ALA A 341 -30.77 19.61 26.75
C ALA A 341 -31.42 20.40 25.58
N GLN A 342 -30.69 21.33 24.98
CA GLN A 342 -31.20 22.19 23.91
C GLN A 342 -30.99 21.58 22.52
N TYR A 343 -29.89 20.88 22.27
CA TYR A 343 -29.42 20.55 20.92
C TYR A 343 -29.39 19.05 20.61
N LEU A 344 -29.57 18.15 21.60
CA LEU A 344 -29.49 16.68 21.40
C LEU A 344 -30.87 16.00 21.47
N HIS A 345 -31.96 16.65 21.06
CA HIS A 345 -33.33 16.10 21.06
C HIS A 345 -33.75 15.57 19.71
#